data_0b25c123755c81d748f37cc8de78ac23
#
_entry.id   0b25c123755c81d748f37cc8de78ac23
#
_cell.length_a   1.000
_cell.length_b   1.000
_cell.length_c   1.000
_cell.angle_alpha   90.00
_cell.angle_beta   90.00
_cell.angle_gamma   90.00
#
_symmetry.space_group_name_H-M   'P 1'
#
loop_
_entity.id
_entity.type
_entity.pdbx_description
1 polymer ?
#
loop_
_entity_poly.entity_id
_entity_poly.type
_entity_poly.pdbx_seq_one_letter_code
_entity_poly.pdbx_strand_id
1 'polypeptide(L)'
;MRRRYALILGLLVLFCLAAFAVLFGEEVFQNYTAKTQRNIELKAHHEFIQSLRKNSSRLGAFSTDGCSGGLSRAWWTLSDRFPAFAKTHEKAPPWETCCLNHDRSYHSAGGATESHESFSLRLSADQALRTCILGTGRRRSADLSATFGLSEDQIRSAYEAIASAMFDAVRIGRLPCIGLPWRWGYGYPPCAVTIVPN
;
A
#
# COMPACT_ATOMS: atom_id res chain seq x y z
N MET A 1 -12.24 57.36 -13.29
CA MET A 1 -12.94 56.27 -12.59
C MET A 1 -13.03 54.97 -13.41
N ARG A 2 -13.51 54.99 -14.65
CA ARG A 2 -13.69 53.75 -15.49
C ARG A 2 -12.44 52.86 -15.65
N ARG A 3 -11.24 53.42 -15.83
CA ARG A 3 -10.00 52.65 -15.98
C ARG A 3 -9.60 51.87 -14.71
N ARG A 4 -9.87 52.40 -13.51
CA ARG A 4 -9.57 51.72 -12.25
C ARG A 4 -10.49 50.51 -12.02
N TYR A 5 -11.77 50.64 -12.38
CA TYR A 5 -12.73 49.51 -12.29
C TYR A 5 -12.41 48.43 -13.29
N ALA A 6 -11.95 48.74 -14.50
CA ALA A 6 -11.52 47.74 -15.49
C ALA A 6 -10.28 46.94 -15.02
N LEU A 7 -9.32 47.60 -14.37
CA LEU A 7 -8.15 46.93 -13.80
C LEU A 7 -8.52 46.03 -12.62
N ILE A 8 -9.39 46.48 -11.72
CA ILE A 8 -9.85 45.68 -10.58
C ILE A 8 -10.62 44.42 -11.06
N LEU A 9 -11.51 44.60 -12.04
CA LEU A 9 -12.28 43.52 -12.63
C LEU A 9 -11.35 42.49 -13.32
N GLY A 10 -10.35 42.96 -14.04
CA GLY A 10 -9.33 42.09 -14.68
C GLY A 10 -8.53 41.27 -13.67
N LEU A 11 -8.11 41.88 -12.56
CA LEU A 11 -7.41 41.20 -11.48
C LEU A 11 -8.28 40.17 -10.77
N LEU A 12 -9.58 40.49 -10.55
CA LEU A 12 -10.52 39.53 -9.97
C LEU A 12 -10.76 38.32 -10.88
N VAL A 13 -10.89 38.53 -12.19
CA VAL A 13 -11.04 37.44 -13.15
C VAL A 13 -9.79 36.56 -13.19
N LEU A 14 -8.59 37.16 -13.20
CA LEU A 14 -7.33 36.41 -13.15
C LEU A 14 -7.19 35.61 -11.85
N PHE A 15 -7.57 36.20 -10.73
CA PHE A 15 -7.54 35.49 -9.44
C PHE A 15 -8.53 34.33 -9.40
N CYS A 16 -9.76 34.53 -9.92
CA CYS A 16 -10.75 33.44 -10.03
C CYS A 16 -10.28 32.32 -10.96
N LEU A 17 -9.64 32.63 -12.09
CA LEU A 17 -9.07 31.62 -13.01
C LEU A 17 -7.90 30.86 -12.38
N ALA A 18 -7.03 31.55 -11.65
CA ALA A 18 -5.94 30.93 -10.92
C ALA A 18 -6.46 30.02 -9.80
N ALA A 19 -7.43 30.47 -9.01
CA ALA A 19 -8.06 29.66 -7.98
C ALA A 19 -8.79 28.45 -8.56
N PHE A 20 -9.49 28.61 -9.68
CA PHE A 20 -10.12 27.51 -10.40
C PHE A 20 -9.10 26.49 -10.91
N ALA A 21 -7.99 26.93 -11.50
CA ALA A 21 -6.92 26.06 -11.98
C ALA A 21 -6.25 25.29 -10.84
N VAL A 22 -6.09 25.90 -9.66
CA VAL A 22 -5.53 25.21 -8.48
C VAL A 22 -6.53 24.18 -7.93
N LEU A 23 -7.79 24.54 -7.78
CA LEU A 23 -8.80 23.67 -7.17
C LEU A 23 -9.18 22.47 -8.07
N PHE A 24 -9.33 22.71 -9.38
CA PHE A 24 -9.73 21.65 -10.32
C PHE A 24 -8.54 20.96 -11.00
N GLY A 25 -7.39 21.62 -11.07
CA GLY A 25 -6.18 21.04 -11.62
C GLY A 25 -5.66 19.86 -10.80
N GLU A 26 -5.76 19.93 -9.47
CA GLU A 26 -5.37 18.82 -8.60
C GLU A 26 -6.25 17.58 -8.77
N GLU A 27 -7.57 17.76 -8.85
CA GLU A 27 -8.49 16.62 -9.05
C GLU A 27 -8.28 15.95 -10.41
N VAL A 28 -8.11 16.75 -11.46
CA VAL A 28 -7.84 16.22 -12.83
C VAL A 28 -6.51 15.51 -12.87
N PHE A 29 -5.47 16.06 -12.25
CA PHE A 29 -4.14 15.45 -12.17
C PHE A 29 -4.17 14.15 -11.37
N GLN A 30 -4.82 14.15 -10.21
CA GLN A 30 -4.97 12.94 -9.37
C GLN A 30 -5.74 11.84 -10.12
N ASN A 31 -6.83 12.18 -10.80
CA ASN A 31 -7.61 11.23 -11.58
C ASN A 31 -6.81 10.67 -12.77
N TYR A 32 -6.02 11.50 -13.45
CA TYR A 32 -5.15 11.07 -14.54
C TYR A 32 -4.06 10.12 -14.06
N THR A 33 -3.38 10.47 -12.95
CA THR A 33 -2.33 9.62 -12.36
C THR A 33 -2.87 8.30 -11.86
N ALA A 34 -4.03 8.30 -11.18
CA ALA A 34 -4.68 7.10 -10.70
C ALA A 34 -5.10 6.17 -11.85
N LYS A 35 -5.63 6.73 -12.94
CA LYS A 35 -6.00 5.97 -14.16
C LYS A 35 -4.77 5.37 -14.83
N THR A 36 -3.69 6.14 -14.95
CA THR A 36 -2.43 5.67 -15.55
C THR A 36 -1.81 4.56 -14.71
N GLN A 37 -1.75 4.74 -13.39
CA GLN A 37 -1.26 3.72 -12.46
C GLN A 37 -2.08 2.43 -12.56
N ARG A 38 -3.41 2.53 -12.59
CA ARG A 38 -4.30 1.37 -12.76
C ARG A 38 -4.04 0.64 -14.07
N ASN A 39 -3.83 1.35 -15.17
CA ASN A 39 -3.56 0.73 -16.48
C ASN A 39 -2.22 -0.01 -16.49
N ILE A 40 -1.18 0.57 -15.88
CA ILE A 40 0.13 -0.09 -15.72
C ILE A 40 -0.02 -1.36 -14.88
N GLU A 41 -0.75 -1.28 -13.78
CA GLU A 41 -0.99 -2.42 -12.90
C GLU A 41 -1.78 -3.53 -13.61
N LEU A 42 -2.85 -3.19 -14.33
CA LEU A 42 -3.63 -4.16 -15.11
C LEU A 42 -2.78 -4.84 -16.20
N LYS A 43 -1.89 -4.11 -16.85
CA LYS A 43 -0.94 -4.69 -17.80
C LYS A 43 -0.02 -5.70 -17.13
N ALA A 44 0.53 -5.37 -15.95
CA ALA A 44 1.37 -6.29 -15.20
C ALA A 44 0.62 -7.57 -14.77
N HIS A 45 -0.65 -7.44 -14.36
CA HIS A 45 -1.51 -8.59 -14.07
C HIS A 45 -1.81 -9.43 -15.32
N HIS A 46 -1.99 -8.79 -16.47
CA HIS A 46 -2.18 -9.50 -17.74
C HIS A 46 -0.95 -10.34 -18.10
N GLU A 47 0.24 -9.75 -18.07
CA GLU A 47 1.50 -10.46 -18.34
C GLU A 47 1.73 -11.62 -17.37
N PHE A 48 1.39 -11.42 -16.10
CA PHE A 48 1.48 -12.45 -15.07
C PHE A 48 0.59 -13.67 -15.41
N ILE A 49 -0.70 -13.45 -15.66
CA ILE A 49 -1.65 -14.52 -16.01
C ILE A 49 -1.25 -15.23 -17.31
N GLN A 50 -0.82 -14.48 -18.32
CA GLN A 50 -0.30 -15.07 -19.57
C GLN A 50 0.94 -15.93 -19.33
N SER A 51 1.85 -15.48 -18.46
CA SER A 51 3.03 -16.26 -18.08
C SER A 51 2.66 -17.58 -17.39
N LEU A 52 1.67 -17.56 -16.47
CA LEU A 52 1.20 -18.77 -15.80
C LEU A 52 0.62 -19.78 -16.80
N ARG A 53 -0.19 -19.32 -17.74
CA ARG A 53 -0.82 -20.17 -18.79
C ARG A 53 0.23 -20.76 -19.73
N LYS A 54 1.15 -19.93 -20.22
CA LYS A 54 2.17 -20.34 -21.20
C LYS A 54 3.13 -21.37 -20.61
N ASN A 55 3.53 -21.20 -19.37
CA ASN A 55 4.58 -22.02 -18.75
C ASN A 55 4.02 -23.19 -17.93
N SER A 56 2.69 -23.39 -17.88
CA SER A 56 2.05 -24.36 -16.97
C SER A 56 2.62 -24.28 -15.55
N SER A 57 2.80 -23.05 -15.07
CA SER A 57 3.56 -22.74 -13.87
C SER A 57 2.89 -23.35 -12.64
N ARG A 58 3.67 -24.04 -11.81
CA ARG A 58 3.22 -24.63 -10.54
C ARG A 58 3.57 -23.69 -9.39
N LEU A 59 2.66 -23.62 -8.42
CA LEU A 59 2.89 -22.91 -7.17
C LEU A 59 3.94 -23.65 -6.34
N GLY A 60 4.99 -22.94 -5.92
CA GLY A 60 6.02 -23.44 -5.01
C GLY A 60 5.54 -23.54 -3.57
N ALA A 61 6.40 -24.07 -2.69
CA ALA A 61 6.11 -24.11 -1.26
C ALA A 61 5.97 -22.69 -0.70
N PHE A 62 5.06 -22.51 0.24
CA PHE A 62 4.89 -21.22 0.92
C PHE A 62 6.11 -20.87 1.75
N SER A 63 6.61 -19.67 1.60
CA SER A 63 7.61 -19.06 2.45
C SER A 63 7.22 -17.62 2.75
N THR A 64 7.67 -17.08 3.85
CA THR A 64 7.42 -15.71 4.27
C THR A 64 8.62 -15.21 5.05
N ASP A 65 8.89 -13.92 4.97
CA ASP A 65 9.83 -13.21 5.84
C ASP A 65 9.10 -12.41 6.93
N GLY A 66 7.81 -12.66 7.07
CA GLY A 66 6.94 -11.94 8.01
C GLY A 66 6.79 -10.48 7.63
N CYS A 67 6.84 -9.62 8.62
CA CYS A 67 6.84 -8.17 8.42
C CYS A 67 8.25 -7.64 8.14
N SER A 68 8.87 -7.97 7.01
CA SER A 68 10.24 -7.49 6.66
C SER A 68 10.32 -6.04 6.20
N GLY A 69 9.19 -5.38 5.97
CA GLY A 69 9.12 -3.98 5.52
C GLY A 69 9.69 -2.99 6.55
N GLY A 70 10.03 -1.76 6.08
CA GLY A 70 10.79 -0.76 6.82
C GLY A 70 10.36 -0.52 8.28
N LEU A 71 9.05 -0.38 8.57
CA LEU A 71 8.55 -0.17 9.94
C LEU A 71 8.77 -1.40 10.82
N SER A 72 8.55 -2.60 10.30
CA SER A 72 8.73 -3.83 11.05
C SER A 72 10.20 -4.14 11.26
N ARG A 73 11.06 -3.79 10.29
CA ARG A 73 12.50 -3.88 10.45
C ARG A 73 13.01 -2.92 11.53
N ALA A 74 12.48 -1.71 11.58
CA ALA A 74 12.77 -0.78 12.68
C ALA A 74 12.34 -1.36 14.03
N TRP A 75 11.19 -2.01 14.12
CA TRP A 75 10.72 -2.70 15.32
C TRP A 75 11.70 -3.80 15.78
N TRP A 76 12.11 -4.69 14.88
CA TRP A 76 13.10 -5.73 15.18
C TRP A 76 14.41 -5.13 15.68
N THR A 77 14.90 -4.08 15.01
CA THR A 77 16.14 -3.39 15.40
C THR A 77 16.02 -2.78 16.80
N LEU A 78 14.90 -2.15 17.14
CA LEU A 78 14.62 -1.59 18.46
C LEU A 78 14.54 -2.69 19.50
N SER A 79 13.84 -3.78 19.20
CA SER A 79 13.70 -4.93 20.12
C SER A 79 15.03 -5.60 20.43
N ASP A 80 15.90 -5.74 19.43
CA ASP A 80 17.23 -6.34 19.62
C ASP A 80 18.20 -5.39 20.34
N ARG A 81 18.09 -4.07 20.09
CA ARG A 81 18.99 -3.07 20.67
C ARG A 81 18.60 -2.66 22.08
N PHE A 82 17.32 -2.71 22.42
CA PHE A 82 16.76 -2.25 23.69
C PHE A 82 15.92 -3.34 24.35
N PRO A 83 16.51 -4.17 25.24
CA PRO A 83 15.78 -5.24 25.92
C PRO A 83 14.54 -4.77 26.73
N ALA A 84 14.58 -3.53 27.25
CA ALA A 84 13.43 -2.94 27.91
C ALA A 84 12.25 -2.71 26.95
N PHE A 85 12.53 -2.32 25.71
CA PHE A 85 11.53 -2.21 24.65
C PHE A 85 10.92 -3.58 24.33
N ALA A 86 11.74 -4.59 24.11
CA ALA A 86 11.30 -5.95 23.82
C ALA A 86 10.45 -6.55 24.96
N LYS A 87 10.77 -6.24 26.22
CA LYS A 87 10.01 -6.68 27.38
C LYS A 87 8.61 -6.06 27.44
N THR A 88 8.48 -4.81 27.00
CA THR A 88 7.22 -4.04 27.07
C THR A 88 6.35 -4.23 25.82
N HIS A 89 6.99 -4.36 24.64
CA HIS A 89 6.32 -4.30 23.36
C HIS A 89 6.36 -5.62 22.57
N GLU A 90 6.94 -6.66 23.13
CA GLU A 90 7.25 -7.93 22.47
C GLU A 90 8.39 -7.79 21.43
N LYS A 91 9.00 -8.94 21.10
CA LYS A 91 10.10 -8.98 20.14
C LYS A 91 9.61 -8.78 18.70
N ALA A 92 8.48 -9.40 18.35
CA ALA A 92 7.85 -9.27 17.03
C ALA A 92 6.87 -8.08 17.00
N PRO A 93 6.71 -7.43 15.85
CA PRO A 93 5.69 -6.38 15.70
C PRO A 93 4.29 -6.94 15.98
N PRO A 94 3.41 -6.21 16.67
CA PRO A 94 2.08 -6.71 17.05
C PRO A 94 1.15 -6.97 15.86
N TRP A 95 1.55 -6.59 14.67
CA TRP A 95 0.86 -6.86 13.38
C TRP A 95 1.51 -7.96 12.54
N GLU A 96 2.44 -8.76 13.09
CA GLU A 96 3.13 -9.85 12.38
C GLU A 96 2.16 -10.80 11.69
N THR A 97 1.08 -11.21 12.36
CA THR A 97 0.05 -12.08 11.78
C THR A 97 -0.65 -11.45 10.59
N CYS A 98 -0.80 -10.11 10.57
CA CYS A 98 -1.38 -9.41 9.43
C CYS A 98 -0.49 -9.53 8.19
N CYS A 99 0.83 -9.40 8.36
CA CYS A 99 1.80 -9.59 7.27
C CYS A 99 1.80 -11.04 6.77
N LEU A 100 1.78 -12.01 7.67
CA LEU A 100 1.75 -13.43 7.32
C LEU A 100 0.54 -13.79 6.44
N ASN A 101 -0.64 -13.26 6.80
CA ASN A 101 -1.86 -13.47 6.02
C ASN A 101 -1.81 -12.77 4.66
N HIS A 102 -1.24 -11.56 4.62
CA HIS A 102 -1.01 -10.83 3.39
C HIS A 102 -0.06 -11.60 2.46
N ASP A 103 1.05 -12.10 2.98
CA ASP A 103 2.03 -12.88 2.22
C ASP A 103 1.43 -14.17 1.64
N ARG A 104 0.50 -14.84 2.34
CA ARG A 104 -0.21 -16.00 1.79
C ARG A 104 -1.01 -15.65 0.54
N SER A 105 -1.73 -14.53 0.57
CA SER A 105 -2.49 -14.04 -0.59
C SER A 105 -1.55 -13.69 -1.74
N TYR A 106 -0.44 -13.06 -1.42
CA TYR A 106 0.58 -12.66 -2.39
C TYR A 106 1.31 -13.86 -3.00
N HIS A 107 1.65 -14.85 -2.19
CA HIS A 107 2.31 -16.07 -2.65
C HIS A 107 1.54 -16.76 -3.78
N SER A 108 0.26 -17.01 -3.55
CA SER A 108 -0.62 -17.72 -4.50
C SER A 108 -1.29 -16.81 -5.52
N ALA A 109 -1.04 -15.49 -5.49
CA ALA A 109 -1.79 -14.48 -6.26
C ALA A 109 -3.31 -14.60 -6.05
N GLY A 110 -3.73 -14.96 -4.83
CA GLY A 110 -5.12 -15.19 -4.49
C GLY A 110 -5.79 -16.37 -5.24
N GLY A 111 -5.04 -17.17 -5.99
CA GLY A 111 -5.57 -18.21 -6.87
C GLY A 111 -6.20 -17.68 -8.16
N ALA A 112 -5.92 -16.44 -8.56
CA ALA A 112 -6.51 -15.79 -9.73
C ALA A 112 -6.18 -16.52 -11.04
N THR A 113 -7.17 -16.61 -11.91
CA THR A 113 -7.07 -17.19 -13.25
C THR A 113 -7.21 -16.15 -14.36
N GLU A 114 -7.72 -14.97 -14.04
CA GLU A 114 -7.94 -13.86 -14.96
C GLU A 114 -7.26 -12.57 -14.47
N SER A 115 -6.87 -11.69 -15.39
CA SER A 115 -6.12 -10.46 -15.10
C SER A 115 -6.88 -9.50 -14.18
N HIS A 116 -8.15 -9.27 -14.44
CA HIS A 116 -9.00 -8.41 -13.61
C HIS A 116 -9.25 -8.99 -12.22
N GLU A 117 -9.43 -10.29 -12.14
CA GLU A 117 -9.55 -11.02 -10.87
C GLU A 117 -8.26 -10.87 -10.07
N SER A 118 -7.11 -11.11 -10.69
CA SER A 118 -5.79 -10.95 -10.08
C SER A 118 -5.57 -9.53 -9.53
N PHE A 119 -5.94 -8.49 -10.28
CA PHE A 119 -5.91 -7.10 -9.83
C PHE A 119 -6.80 -6.88 -8.61
N SER A 120 -8.05 -7.35 -8.65
CA SER A 120 -9.02 -7.16 -7.57
C SER A 120 -8.62 -7.89 -6.30
N LEU A 121 -8.12 -9.11 -6.41
CA LEU A 121 -7.64 -9.92 -5.28
C LEU A 121 -6.40 -9.31 -4.64
N ARG A 122 -5.48 -8.73 -5.43
CA ARG A 122 -4.34 -7.99 -4.88
C ARG A 122 -4.80 -6.77 -4.08
N LEU A 123 -5.70 -5.97 -4.63
CA LEU A 123 -6.26 -4.81 -3.91
C LEU A 123 -6.96 -5.24 -2.61
N SER A 124 -7.72 -6.33 -2.67
CA SER A 124 -8.40 -6.89 -1.50
C SER A 124 -7.41 -7.37 -0.43
N ALA A 125 -6.31 -8.03 -0.82
CA ALA A 125 -5.25 -8.45 0.10
C ALA A 125 -4.59 -7.25 0.80
N ASP A 126 -4.31 -6.18 0.06
CA ASP A 126 -3.71 -4.95 0.60
C ASP A 126 -4.67 -4.24 1.57
N GLN A 127 -5.97 -4.19 1.23
CA GLN A 127 -7.01 -3.65 2.12
C GLN A 127 -7.19 -4.50 3.38
N ALA A 128 -7.10 -5.81 3.26
CA ALA A 128 -7.17 -6.74 4.39
C ALA A 128 -5.98 -6.54 5.34
N LEU A 129 -4.77 -6.32 4.82
CA LEU A 129 -3.60 -5.96 5.62
C LEU A 129 -3.87 -4.68 6.43
N ARG A 130 -4.31 -3.61 5.76
CA ARG A 130 -4.66 -2.34 6.42
C ARG A 130 -5.70 -2.54 7.52
N THR A 131 -6.78 -3.23 7.22
CA THR A 131 -7.88 -3.50 8.17
C THR A 131 -7.42 -4.33 9.37
N CYS A 132 -6.55 -5.31 9.15
CA CYS A 132 -5.97 -6.15 10.20
C CYS A 132 -5.13 -5.32 11.18
N ILE A 133 -4.28 -4.42 10.67
CA ILE A 133 -3.43 -3.54 11.48
C ILE A 133 -4.29 -2.57 12.30
N LEU A 134 -5.32 -1.96 11.70
CA LEU A 134 -6.29 -1.12 12.40
C LEU A 134 -7.00 -1.89 13.51
N GLY A 135 -7.39 -3.14 13.23
CA GLY A 135 -7.99 -4.03 14.23
C GLY A 135 -7.05 -4.33 15.40
N THR A 136 -5.76 -4.50 15.12
CA THR A 136 -4.73 -4.68 16.16
C THR A 136 -4.63 -3.44 17.05
N GLY A 137 -4.63 -2.23 16.49
CA GLY A 137 -4.63 -0.97 17.23
C GLY A 137 -5.84 -0.85 18.16
N ARG A 138 -7.05 -1.16 17.65
CA ARG A 138 -8.28 -1.12 18.46
C ARG A 138 -8.22 -2.09 19.65
N ARG A 139 -7.74 -3.31 19.45
CA ARG A 139 -7.65 -4.31 20.54
C ARG A 139 -6.63 -3.92 21.62
N ARG A 140 -5.58 -3.19 21.25
CA ARG A 140 -4.48 -2.83 22.14
C ARG A 140 -4.62 -1.42 22.74
N SER A 141 -5.60 -0.62 22.30
CA SER A 141 -5.67 0.81 22.69
C SER A 141 -5.81 1.02 24.17
N ALA A 142 -6.64 0.25 24.86
CA ALA A 142 -6.87 0.38 26.31
C ALA A 142 -5.61 0.03 27.13
N ASP A 143 -4.96 -1.11 26.82
CA ASP A 143 -3.76 -1.55 27.53
C ASP A 143 -2.58 -0.61 27.30
N LEU A 144 -2.40 -0.13 26.08
CA LEU A 144 -1.35 0.83 25.75
C LEU A 144 -1.62 2.21 26.36
N SER A 145 -2.88 2.63 26.44
CA SER A 145 -3.31 3.83 27.14
C SER A 145 -2.91 3.78 28.62
N ALA A 146 -3.25 2.70 29.29
CA ALA A 146 -2.90 2.49 30.69
C ALA A 146 -1.38 2.43 30.92
N THR A 147 -0.62 1.84 29.97
CA THR A 147 0.83 1.65 30.09
C THR A 147 1.61 2.95 29.85
N PHE A 148 1.20 3.76 28.87
CA PHE A 148 1.97 4.93 28.40
C PHE A 148 1.35 6.28 28.74
N GLY A 149 0.17 6.33 29.34
CA GLY A 149 -0.52 7.58 29.65
C GLY A 149 -1.00 8.34 28.43
N LEU A 150 -1.07 7.69 27.25
CA LEU A 150 -1.63 8.24 26.03
C LEU A 150 -3.14 8.00 25.99
N SER A 151 -3.89 8.86 25.30
CA SER A 151 -5.30 8.56 25.05
C SER A 151 -5.45 7.39 24.08
N GLU A 152 -6.54 6.64 24.18
CA GLU A 152 -6.83 5.59 23.21
C GLU A 152 -6.93 6.11 21.77
N ASP A 153 -7.41 7.36 21.57
CA ASP A 153 -7.46 8.01 20.26
C ASP A 153 -6.06 8.26 19.69
N GLN A 154 -5.10 8.68 20.54
CA GLN A 154 -3.72 8.84 20.08
C GLN A 154 -3.11 7.52 19.64
N ILE A 155 -3.41 6.44 20.36
CA ILE A 155 -2.94 5.10 20.01
C ILE A 155 -3.59 4.63 18.69
N ARG A 156 -4.91 4.79 18.56
CA ARG A 156 -5.63 4.46 17.31
C ARG A 156 -5.08 5.24 16.12
N SER A 157 -4.81 6.53 16.28
CA SER A 157 -4.22 7.37 15.22
C SER A 157 -2.81 6.90 14.83
N ALA A 158 -1.99 6.45 15.79
CA ALA A 158 -0.67 5.88 15.48
C ALA A 158 -0.79 4.59 14.65
N TYR A 159 -1.73 3.70 15.00
CA TYR A 159 -1.98 2.50 14.20
C TYR A 159 -2.58 2.80 12.83
N GLU A 160 -3.36 3.86 12.69
CA GLU A 160 -3.88 4.33 11.41
C GLU A 160 -2.75 4.82 10.50
N ALA A 161 -1.80 5.58 11.04
CA ALA A 161 -0.61 6.00 10.30
C ALA A 161 0.25 4.79 9.84
N ILE A 162 0.46 3.81 10.73
CA ILE A 162 1.17 2.56 10.39
C ILE A 162 0.43 1.80 9.29
N ALA A 163 -0.88 1.60 9.44
CA ALA A 163 -1.69 0.86 8.48
C ALA A 163 -1.70 1.51 7.10
N SER A 164 -1.79 2.84 7.03
CA SER A 164 -1.74 3.61 5.79
C SER A 164 -0.36 3.51 5.14
N ALA A 165 0.72 3.72 5.89
CA ALA A 165 2.08 3.62 5.37
C ALA A 165 2.40 2.21 4.84
N MET A 166 1.94 1.16 5.50
CA MET A 166 2.13 -0.21 5.04
C MET A 166 1.29 -0.52 3.80
N PHE A 167 0.05 -0.05 3.76
CA PHE A 167 -0.80 -0.17 2.56
C PHE A 167 -0.15 0.48 1.35
N ASP A 168 0.32 1.73 1.47
CA ASP A 168 0.95 2.46 0.38
C ASP A 168 2.25 1.75 -0.08
N ALA A 169 3.05 1.27 0.86
CA ALA A 169 4.29 0.55 0.54
C ALA A 169 4.04 -0.73 -0.29
N VAL A 170 3.02 -1.54 0.06
CA VAL A 170 2.70 -2.75 -0.71
C VAL A 170 2.05 -2.41 -2.05
N ARG A 171 1.24 -1.35 -2.11
CA ARG A 171 0.64 -0.88 -3.38
C ARG A 171 1.68 -0.44 -4.40
N ILE A 172 2.71 0.29 -3.97
CA ILE A 172 3.74 0.82 -4.87
C ILE A 172 4.77 -0.25 -5.23
N GLY A 173 5.21 -1.06 -4.27
CA GLY A 173 6.43 -1.86 -4.38
C GLY A 173 6.25 -3.32 -4.78
N ARG A 174 5.02 -3.86 -4.89
CA ARG A 174 4.81 -5.30 -5.00
C ARG A 174 3.92 -5.73 -6.17
N LEU A 175 4.04 -5.04 -7.30
CA LEU A 175 3.36 -5.42 -8.55
C LEU A 175 3.81 -6.82 -9.02
N PRO A 176 2.99 -7.55 -9.80
CA PRO A 176 3.46 -8.76 -10.47
C PRO A 176 4.54 -8.44 -11.51
N CYS A 177 5.39 -9.40 -11.79
CA CYS A 177 6.43 -9.35 -12.84
C CYS A 177 7.51 -8.26 -12.70
N ILE A 178 7.70 -7.67 -11.52
CA ILE A 178 8.73 -6.62 -11.30
C ILE A 178 10.09 -7.19 -10.84
N GLY A 179 10.24 -8.51 -10.80
CA GLY A 179 11.52 -9.15 -10.42
C GLY A 179 11.89 -9.06 -8.94
N LEU A 180 11.09 -8.41 -8.11
CA LEU A 180 11.34 -8.33 -6.66
C LEU A 180 10.88 -9.60 -5.94
N PRO A 181 11.59 -10.04 -4.88
CA PRO A 181 11.05 -11.00 -3.94
C PRO A 181 9.77 -10.43 -3.32
N TRP A 182 8.86 -11.31 -2.91
CA TRP A 182 7.59 -10.92 -2.28
C TRP A 182 6.65 -10.08 -3.16
N ARG A 183 6.84 -10.09 -4.49
CA ARG A 183 5.90 -9.54 -5.48
C ARG A 183 4.58 -10.31 -5.47
N TRP A 184 3.53 -9.74 -6.02
CA TRP A 184 2.30 -10.48 -6.27
C TRP A 184 2.57 -11.74 -7.12
N GLY A 185 2.14 -12.89 -6.63
CA GLY A 185 2.43 -14.18 -7.24
C GLY A 185 3.86 -14.67 -7.04
N TYR A 186 4.54 -14.30 -5.94
CA TYR A 186 5.94 -14.71 -5.72
C TYR A 186 6.14 -16.22 -5.54
N GLY A 187 5.09 -16.98 -5.24
CA GLY A 187 5.13 -18.43 -5.21
C GLY A 187 5.22 -19.08 -6.60
N TYR A 188 5.01 -18.31 -7.65
CA TYR A 188 5.19 -18.74 -9.04
C TYR A 188 6.55 -18.28 -9.60
N PRO A 189 7.05 -18.94 -10.66
CA PRO A 189 8.27 -18.49 -11.35
C PRO A 189 8.23 -17.02 -11.73
N PRO A 190 9.37 -16.33 -11.81
CA PRO A 190 9.43 -14.95 -12.23
C PRO A 190 8.86 -14.75 -13.64
N CYS A 191 8.12 -13.66 -13.82
CA CYS A 191 7.72 -13.15 -15.11
C CYS A 191 8.34 -11.77 -15.34
N ALA A 192 8.38 -11.31 -16.58
CA ALA A 192 8.84 -9.97 -16.94
C ALA A 192 7.71 -9.21 -17.63
N VAL A 193 7.57 -7.93 -17.34
CA VAL A 193 6.69 -7.04 -18.11
C VAL A 193 7.41 -6.68 -19.39
N THR A 194 6.90 -7.12 -20.53
CA THR A 194 7.42 -6.69 -21.83
C THR A 194 6.96 -5.27 -22.09
N ILE A 195 7.86 -4.31 -21.90
CA ILE A 195 7.64 -2.93 -22.33
C ILE A 195 7.94 -2.91 -23.82
N VAL A 196 6.91 -3.12 -24.63
CA VAL A 196 6.98 -2.84 -26.07
C VAL A 196 6.76 -1.32 -26.20
N PRO A 197 7.73 -0.53 -26.63
CA PRO A 197 7.48 0.86 -26.98
C PRO A 197 6.53 0.88 -28.18
N ASN A 198 5.41 1.61 -28.03
CA ASN A 198 4.53 1.93 -29.15
C ASN A 198 5.21 2.93 -30.07
#